data_5626f2d14190ea83d39d5f808952ab2e
#
_entry.id   5626f2d14190ea83d39d5f808952ab2e
#
_cell.length_a   1.000
_cell.length_b   1.000
_cell.length_c   1.000
_cell.angle_alpha   90.00
_cell.angle_beta   90.00
_cell.angle_gamma   90.00
#
_symmetry.space_group_name_H-M   'P 1'
#
loop_
_entity.id
_entity.type
_entity.pdbx_description
1 polymer ?
#
loop_
_entity_poly.entity_id
_entity_poly.type
_entity_poly.pdbx_seq_one_letter_code
_entity_poly.pdbx_strand_id
1 'polypeptide(L)'
;VKLGYSNARVKAMKALLMQKREIEAIAEAKNIEEVFSLLEKTSYRPDLISGTLAEKTLADQIEIACTKNFSRTLRKILKLSPPDARASIMSVFEKYEIENIKLLLTSKHLKQSKEKIQNLVLETGILPRGAMSRLIAAKDVMEGLAALEGTPYASAIEKSGAKYEGNITPLLAALDDYYYKKMQQMAKQFPGEERAMLKMLKSVIDAKNI
;
A
#
# COMPACT_ATOMS: atom_id res chain seq x y z
N VAL A 1 -26.58 9.42 -10.71
CA VAL A 1 -26.82 9.82 -9.28
C VAL A 1 -25.77 9.22 -8.36
N LYS A 2 -25.36 7.92 -8.52
CA LYS A 2 -24.38 7.26 -7.64
C LYS A 2 -22.96 7.86 -7.73
N LEU A 3 -22.51 8.23 -8.92
CA LEU A 3 -21.20 8.86 -9.14
C LEU A 3 -21.11 10.26 -8.51
N GLY A 4 -22.19 11.05 -8.53
CA GLY A 4 -22.22 12.38 -7.91
C GLY A 4 -21.97 12.33 -6.40
N TYR A 5 -22.61 11.41 -5.69
CA TYR A 5 -22.39 11.21 -4.25
C TYR A 5 -20.96 10.79 -3.95
N SER A 6 -20.44 9.78 -4.66
CA SER A 6 -19.06 9.30 -4.47
C SER A 6 -18.04 10.42 -4.74
N ASN A 7 -18.22 11.19 -5.81
CA ASN A 7 -17.36 12.32 -6.14
C ASN A 7 -17.38 13.42 -5.07
N ALA A 8 -18.56 13.78 -4.55
CA ALA A 8 -18.68 14.75 -3.47
C ALA A 8 -17.94 14.30 -2.20
N ARG A 9 -18.08 13.00 -1.84
CA ARG A 9 -17.38 12.42 -0.68
C ARG A 9 -15.88 12.37 -0.87
N VAL A 10 -15.38 11.99 -2.05
CA VAL A 10 -13.94 11.97 -2.37
C VAL A 10 -13.37 13.40 -2.38
N LYS A 11 -14.10 14.38 -2.91
CA LYS A 11 -13.70 15.80 -2.83
C LYS A 11 -13.59 16.30 -1.39
N ALA A 12 -14.54 15.93 -0.53
CA ALA A 12 -14.48 16.25 0.90
C ALA A 12 -13.25 15.59 1.58
N MET A 13 -12.93 14.33 1.24
CA MET A 13 -11.72 13.67 1.73
C MET A 13 -10.45 14.36 1.24
N LYS A 14 -10.42 14.80 -0.02
CA LYS A 14 -9.29 15.54 -0.58
C LYS A 14 -9.05 16.86 0.15
N ALA A 15 -10.08 17.54 0.62
CA ALA A 15 -9.97 18.77 1.40
C ALA A 15 -9.32 18.57 2.79
N LEU A 16 -9.27 17.31 3.28
CA LEU A 16 -8.60 16.95 4.54
C LEU A 16 -7.13 16.55 4.37
N LEU A 17 -6.62 16.53 3.13
CA LEU A 17 -5.20 16.28 2.88
C LEU A 17 -4.38 17.47 3.36
N MET A 18 -3.18 17.18 3.86
CA MET A 18 -2.22 18.21 4.24
C MET A 18 -1.95 19.16 3.07
N GLN A 19 -1.96 20.45 3.39
CA GLN A 19 -1.63 21.50 2.41
C GLN A 19 -0.10 21.57 2.24
N LYS A 20 0.33 22.15 1.14
CA LYS A 20 1.76 22.30 0.80
C LYS A 20 2.57 22.88 1.97
N ARG A 21 2.07 23.96 2.59
CA ARG A 21 2.71 24.61 3.75
C ARG A 21 2.89 23.69 4.97
N GLU A 22 1.94 22.76 5.19
CA GLU A 22 2.01 21.81 6.30
C GLU A 22 3.07 20.74 6.04
N ILE A 23 3.18 20.29 4.77
CA ILE A 23 4.23 19.35 4.33
C ILE A 23 5.60 20.02 4.43
N GLU A 24 5.74 21.26 3.99
CA GLU A 24 6.98 22.04 4.09
C GLU A 24 7.39 22.23 5.54
N ALA A 25 6.46 22.59 6.43
CA ALA A 25 6.74 22.71 7.86
C ALA A 25 7.24 21.40 8.49
N ILE A 26 6.67 20.24 8.07
CA ILE A 26 7.15 18.93 8.54
C ILE A 26 8.54 18.62 7.98
N ALA A 27 8.83 18.98 6.72
CA ALA A 27 10.13 18.75 6.10
C ALA A 27 11.24 19.64 6.72
N GLU A 28 10.87 20.81 7.25
CA GLU A 28 11.77 21.76 7.92
C GLU A 28 11.89 21.52 9.44
N ALA A 29 11.15 20.56 9.99
CA ALA A 29 11.15 20.24 11.42
C ALA A 29 12.54 19.80 11.89
N LYS A 30 12.96 20.31 13.05
CA LYS A 30 14.32 20.13 13.59
C LYS A 30 14.53 18.76 14.23
N ASN A 31 13.45 18.13 14.68
CA ASN A 31 13.48 16.86 15.40
C ASN A 31 12.14 16.13 15.25
N ILE A 32 12.09 14.88 15.72
CA ILE A 32 10.93 14.02 15.60
C ILE A 32 9.74 14.48 16.46
N GLU A 33 10.01 15.15 17.60
CA GLU A 33 9.00 15.72 18.48
C GLU A 33 8.23 16.85 17.78
N GLU A 34 8.93 17.67 17.02
CA GLU A 34 8.32 18.73 16.23
C GLU A 34 7.46 18.15 15.08
N VAL A 35 7.95 17.11 14.38
CA VAL A 35 7.18 16.37 13.38
C VAL A 35 5.89 15.82 14.00
N PHE A 36 5.99 15.17 15.16
CA PHE A 36 4.84 14.62 15.86
C PHE A 36 3.81 15.72 16.21
N SER A 37 4.26 16.83 16.79
CA SER A 37 3.42 17.98 17.16
C SER A 37 2.72 18.62 15.95
N LEU A 38 3.39 18.68 14.79
CA LEU A 38 2.81 19.18 13.55
C LEU A 38 1.73 18.22 13.03
N LEU A 39 1.99 16.92 13.04
CA LEU A 39 1.04 15.89 12.60
C LEU A 39 -0.21 15.84 13.49
N GLU A 40 -0.09 16.09 14.81
CA GLU A 40 -1.23 16.16 15.72
C GLU A 40 -2.24 17.26 15.35
N LYS A 41 -1.84 18.28 14.62
CA LYS A 41 -2.73 19.37 14.14
C LYS A 41 -3.45 19.02 12.85
N THR A 42 -3.23 17.84 12.31
CA THR A 42 -3.75 17.38 11.03
C THR A 42 -4.78 16.25 11.20
N SER A 43 -5.26 15.71 10.07
CA SER A 43 -6.14 14.54 10.04
C SER A 43 -5.48 13.24 10.54
N TYR A 44 -4.20 13.25 10.87
CA TYR A 44 -3.45 12.10 11.42
C TYR A 44 -3.60 11.96 12.94
N ARG A 45 -4.04 13.01 13.64
CA ARG A 45 -4.18 13.01 15.10
C ARG A 45 -4.87 11.78 15.70
N PRO A 46 -6.02 11.30 15.19
CA PRO A 46 -6.71 10.15 15.79
C PRO A 46 -5.87 8.87 15.77
N ASP A 47 -4.96 8.73 14.81
CA ASP A 47 -4.10 7.56 14.66
C ASP A 47 -2.84 7.69 15.51
N LEU A 48 -2.34 8.90 15.76
CA LEU A 48 -1.17 9.18 16.60
C LEU A 48 -1.46 8.96 18.09
N ILE A 49 -2.62 9.40 18.58
CA ILE A 49 -2.99 9.35 19.99
C ILE A 49 -3.66 8.04 20.40
N SER A 50 -3.66 7.01 19.56
CA SER A 50 -4.23 5.72 19.93
C SER A 50 -3.40 5.09 21.06
N GLY A 51 -4.03 4.77 22.22
CA GLY A 51 -3.34 4.28 23.42
C GLY A 51 -2.49 3.02 23.25
N THR A 52 -2.62 2.30 22.12
CA THR A 52 -1.79 1.14 21.74
C THR A 52 -0.36 1.50 21.32
N LEU A 53 -0.03 2.79 21.23
CA LEU A 53 1.26 3.28 20.75
C LEU A 53 2.16 3.85 21.86
N ALA A 54 1.67 3.96 23.11
CA ALA A 54 2.35 4.66 24.20
C ALA A 54 3.74 4.09 24.54
N GLU A 55 3.98 2.80 24.28
CA GLU A 55 5.28 2.14 24.56
C GLU A 55 6.27 2.18 23.37
N LYS A 56 5.87 2.81 22.25
CA LYS A 56 6.68 2.84 21.02
C LYS A 56 7.43 4.16 20.90
N THR A 57 8.54 4.14 20.15
CA THR A 57 9.24 5.38 19.81
C THR A 57 8.35 6.33 19.01
N LEU A 58 8.62 7.64 19.05
CA LEU A 58 7.83 8.61 18.25
C LEU A 58 7.90 8.31 16.75
N ALA A 59 9.03 7.84 16.25
CA ALA A 59 9.17 7.42 14.86
C ALA A 59 8.22 6.26 14.52
N ASP A 60 8.20 5.20 15.34
CA ASP A 60 7.29 4.06 15.14
C ASP A 60 5.82 4.51 15.24
N GLN A 61 5.49 5.42 16.17
CA GLN A 61 4.13 5.95 16.32
C GLN A 61 3.69 6.69 15.05
N ILE A 62 4.55 7.51 14.46
CA ILE A 62 4.29 8.24 13.23
C ILE A 62 4.10 7.27 12.06
N GLU A 63 4.99 6.30 11.88
CA GLU A 63 4.90 5.29 10.80
C GLU A 63 3.60 4.49 10.90
N ILE A 64 3.25 4.02 12.10
CA ILE A 64 2.00 3.27 12.34
C ILE A 64 0.78 4.16 12.08
N ALA A 65 0.79 5.41 12.52
CA ALA A 65 -0.29 6.35 12.30
C ALA A 65 -0.50 6.63 10.81
N CYS A 66 0.57 6.83 10.05
CA CYS A 66 0.51 7.02 8.60
C CYS A 66 -0.07 5.78 7.91
N THR A 67 0.39 4.59 8.26
CA THR A 67 -0.08 3.31 7.71
C THR A 67 -1.56 3.09 8.01
N LYS A 68 -2.01 3.31 9.26
CA LYS A 68 -3.42 3.19 9.67
C LYS A 68 -4.32 4.21 8.96
N ASN A 69 -3.89 5.48 8.89
CA ASN A 69 -4.63 6.54 8.22
C ASN A 69 -4.83 6.21 6.74
N PHE A 70 -3.76 5.78 6.07
CA PHE A 70 -3.80 5.41 4.67
C PHE A 70 -4.69 4.19 4.41
N SER A 71 -4.54 3.11 5.17
CA SER A 71 -5.39 1.91 5.10
C SER A 71 -6.87 2.25 5.29
N ARG A 72 -7.20 3.09 6.27
CA ARG A 72 -8.55 3.59 6.52
C ARG A 72 -9.09 4.38 5.34
N THR A 73 -8.26 5.21 4.72
CA THR A 73 -8.60 6.02 3.55
C THR A 73 -8.90 5.14 2.34
N LEU A 74 -8.05 4.14 2.04
CA LEU A 74 -8.27 3.19 0.95
C LEU A 74 -9.59 2.43 1.13
N ARG A 75 -9.83 1.88 2.32
CA ARG A 75 -11.09 1.17 2.63
C ARG A 75 -12.31 2.07 2.46
N LYS A 76 -12.22 3.33 2.87
CA LYS A 76 -13.30 4.31 2.71
C LYS A 76 -13.59 4.62 1.25
N ILE A 77 -12.56 4.78 0.42
CA ILE A 77 -12.71 4.98 -1.03
C ILE A 77 -13.39 3.76 -1.65
N LEU A 78 -12.94 2.54 -1.38
CA LEU A 78 -13.56 1.31 -1.88
C LEU A 78 -15.03 1.19 -1.47
N LYS A 79 -15.36 1.52 -0.21
CA LYS A 79 -16.75 1.50 0.29
C LYS A 79 -17.65 2.52 -0.42
N LEU A 80 -17.09 3.69 -0.78
CA LEU A 80 -17.81 4.75 -1.46
C LEU A 80 -17.89 4.53 -2.98
N SER A 81 -17.09 3.64 -3.53
CA SER A 81 -17.02 3.37 -4.97
C SER A 81 -18.26 2.65 -5.46
N PRO A 82 -18.86 3.08 -6.58
CA PRO A 82 -19.96 2.34 -7.20
C PRO A 82 -19.47 0.96 -7.69
N PRO A 83 -20.39 -0.04 -7.78
CA PRO A 83 -20.01 -1.41 -8.13
C PRO A 83 -19.27 -1.54 -9.46
N ASP A 84 -19.67 -0.75 -10.46
CA ASP A 84 -19.09 -0.70 -11.80
C ASP A 84 -17.65 -0.12 -11.82
N ALA A 85 -17.33 0.83 -10.94
CA ALA A 85 -15.99 1.39 -10.82
C ALA A 85 -15.08 0.63 -9.82
N ARG A 86 -15.64 -0.24 -8.99
CA ARG A 86 -14.90 -0.88 -7.88
C ARG A 86 -13.75 -1.73 -8.37
N ALA A 87 -13.94 -2.51 -9.45
CA ALA A 87 -12.90 -3.37 -10.01
C ALA A 87 -11.69 -2.55 -10.46
N SER A 88 -11.91 -1.44 -11.17
CA SER A 88 -10.85 -0.54 -11.64
C SER A 88 -10.09 0.10 -10.46
N ILE A 89 -10.82 0.55 -9.43
CA ILE A 89 -10.22 1.14 -8.23
C ILE A 89 -9.42 0.09 -7.44
N MET A 90 -9.93 -1.13 -7.30
CA MET A 90 -9.20 -2.22 -6.65
C MET A 90 -7.91 -2.55 -7.40
N SER A 91 -7.91 -2.56 -8.72
CA SER A 91 -6.68 -2.81 -9.49
C SER A 91 -5.63 -1.71 -9.30
N VAL A 92 -6.04 -0.46 -9.16
CA VAL A 92 -5.12 0.62 -8.78
C VAL A 92 -4.54 0.39 -7.38
N PHE A 93 -5.36 -0.06 -6.43
CA PHE A 93 -4.92 -0.30 -5.05
C PHE A 93 -4.11 -1.59 -4.89
N GLU A 94 -4.18 -2.50 -5.84
CA GLU A 94 -3.39 -3.73 -5.86
C GLU A 94 -1.87 -3.48 -5.85
N LYS A 95 -1.44 -2.29 -6.30
CA LYS A 95 -0.06 -1.84 -6.10
C LYS A 95 0.36 -1.93 -4.64
N TYR A 96 -0.46 -1.45 -3.73
CA TYR A 96 -0.15 -1.44 -2.30
C TYR A 96 -0.16 -2.84 -1.70
N GLU A 97 -0.98 -3.74 -2.24
CA GLU A 97 -0.96 -5.16 -1.87
C GLU A 97 0.36 -5.82 -2.29
N ILE A 98 0.80 -5.54 -3.51
CA ILE A 98 2.09 -6.03 -4.02
C ILE A 98 3.25 -5.48 -3.19
N GLU A 99 3.22 -4.20 -2.82
CA GLU A 99 4.24 -3.63 -1.94
C GLU A 99 4.22 -4.28 -0.55
N ASN A 100 3.06 -4.65 0.02
CA ASN A 100 2.97 -5.45 1.24
C ASN A 100 3.67 -6.82 1.08
N ILE A 101 3.36 -7.53 0.00
CA ILE A 101 3.97 -8.84 -0.28
C ILE A 101 5.49 -8.70 -0.41
N LYS A 102 5.95 -7.72 -1.16
CA LYS A 102 7.38 -7.43 -1.34
C LYS A 102 8.06 -7.07 -0.02
N LEU A 103 7.44 -6.21 0.79
CA LEU A 103 7.92 -5.85 2.12
C LEU A 103 8.07 -7.09 3.00
N LEU A 104 7.03 -7.95 3.06
CA LEU A 104 7.04 -9.16 3.88
C LEU A 104 8.08 -10.17 3.40
N LEU A 105 8.16 -10.46 2.11
CA LEU A 105 9.17 -11.36 1.56
C LEU A 105 10.59 -10.85 1.79
N THR A 106 10.82 -9.54 1.58
CA THR A 106 12.13 -8.91 1.85
C THR A 106 12.49 -8.97 3.33
N SER A 107 11.53 -8.75 4.23
CA SER A 107 11.77 -8.87 5.67
C SER A 107 12.19 -10.29 6.09
N LYS A 108 11.61 -11.32 5.46
CA LYS A 108 12.00 -12.72 5.69
C LYS A 108 13.42 -12.98 5.16
N HIS A 109 13.72 -12.48 3.96
CA HIS A 109 15.06 -12.58 3.39
C HIS A 109 16.13 -11.95 4.28
N LEU A 110 15.84 -10.76 4.84
CA LEU A 110 16.73 -10.01 5.73
C LEU A 110 16.63 -10.44 7.21
N LYS A 111 15.80 -11.45 7.53
CA LYS A 111 15.57 -11.95 8.90
C LYS A 111 15.17 -10.84 9.89
N GLN A 112 14.38 -9.88 9.43
CA GLN A 112 13.86 -8.80 10.27
C GLN A 112 12.77 -9.29 11.22
N SER A 113 12.58 -8.60 12.35
CA SER A 113 11.57 -8.97 13.33
C SER A 113 10.15 -8.74 12.78
N LYS A 114 9.27 -9.69 13.07
CA LYS A 114 7.87 -9.65 12.66
C LYS A 114 7.14 -8.44 13.26
N GLU A 115 7.40 -8.13 14.51
CA GLU A 115 6.74 -7.04 15.27
C GLU A 115 6.94 -5.69 14.62
N LYS A 116 8.14 -5.44 14.08
CA LYS A 116 8.46 -4.20 13.38
C LYS A 116 7.71 -4.11 12.05
N ILE A 117 7.72 -5.18 11.28
CA ILE A 117 7.22 -5.18 9.90
C ILE A 117 5.70 -5.22 9.83
N GLN A 118 5.02 -5.99 10.71
CA GLN A 118 3.56 -6.14 10.66
C GLN A 118 2.82 -4.80 10.82
N ASN A 119 3.41 -3.82 11.51
CA ASN A 119 2.83 -2.50 11.71
C ASN A 119 2.91 -1.62 10.44
N LEU A 120 3.76 -1.97 9.48
CA LEU A 120 3.95 -1.27 8.21
C LEU A 120 3.07 -1.85 7.08
N VAL A 121 2.43 -3.01 7.32
CA VAL A 121 1.55 -3.65 6.34
C VAL A 121 0.25 -2.85 6.20
N LEU A 122 -0.04 -2.41 4.97
CA LEU A 122 -1.27 -1.72 4.64
C LEU A 122 -2.43 -2.71 4.54
N GLU A 123 -3.52 -2.47 5.26
CA GLU A 123 -4.73 -3.28 5.14
C GLU A 123 -5.51 -2.88 3.88
N THR A 124 -5.13 -3.41 2.73
CA THR A 124 -5.77 -3.15 1.43
C THR A 124 -7.10 -3.89 1.29
N GLY A 125 -7.21 -5.07 1.90
CA GLY A 125 -8.37 -5.97 1.80
C GLY A 125 -8.46 -6.72 0.46
N ILE A 126 -7.39 -6.73 -0.34
CA ILE A 126 -7.34 -7.42 -1.64
C ILE A 126 -6.91 -8.87 -1.44
N LEU A 127 -5.80 -9.10 -0.76
CA LEU A 127 -5.36 -10.45 -0.40
C LEU A 127 -6.33 -11.05 0.64
N PRO A 128 -6.75 -12.31 0.50
CA PRO A 128 -7.54 -12.98 1.51
C PRO A 128 -6.88 -12.90 2.89
N ARG A 129 -7.67 -12.59 3.94
CA ARG A 129 -7.14 -12.42 5.32
C ARG A 129 -6.29 -13.59 5.77
N GLY A 130 -6.69 -14.83 5.45
CA GLY A 130 -5.91 -16.02 5.78
C GLY A 130 -4.54 -16.06 5.11
N ALA A 131 -4.43 -15.64 3.86
CA ALA A 131 -3.16 -15.58 3.13
C ALA A 131 -2.24 -14.50 3.72
N MET A 132 -2.77 -13.30 3.98
CA MET A 132 -1.99 -12.22 4.62
C MET A 132 -1.48 -12.64 6.01
N SER A 133 -2.33 -13.25 6.83
CA SER A 133 -1.93 -13.71 8.17
C SER A 133 -0.84 -14.79 8.10
N ARG A 134 -0.95 -15.75 7.16
CA ARG A 134 0.10 -16.75 6.93
C ARG A 134 1.40 -16.11 6.46
N LEU A 135 1.34 -15.17 5.52
CA LEU A 135 2.51 -14.45 5.00
C LEU A 135 3.22 -13.67 6.11
N ILE A 136 2.48 -12.98 6.98
CA ILE A 136 3.06 -12.29 8.16
C ILE A 136 3.70 -13.30 9.11
N ALA A 137 3.07 -14.45 9.34
CA ALA A 137 3.54 -15.47 10.28
C ALA A 137 4.70 -16.32 9.74
N ALA A 138 4.93 -16.35 8.43
CA ALA A 138 5.98 -17.12 7.78
C ALA A 138 7.36 -16.84 8.41
N LYS A 139 8.17 -17.87 8.56
CA LYS A 139 9.52 -17.79 9.18
C LYS A 139 10.58 -17.39 8.18
N ASP A 140 10.40 -17.78 6.93
CA ASP A 140 11.33 -17.53 5.83
C ASP A 140 10.61 -17.24 4.51
N VAL A 141 11.39 -17.02 3.45
CA VAL A 141 10.88 -16.70 2.12
C VAL A 141 10.06 -17.85 1.54
N MET A 142 10.46 -19.11 1.76
CA MET A 142 9.77 -20.28 1.21
C MET A 142 8.39 -20.47 1.84
N GLU A 143 8.28 -20.37 3.16
CA GLU A 143 6.98 -20.33 3.85
C GLU A 143 6.14 -19.12 3.39
N GLY A 144 6.78 -17.98 3.13
CA GLY A 144 6.12 -16.79 2.58
C GLY A 144 5.54 -17.03 1.20
N LEU A 145 6.26 -17.70 0.31
CA LEU A 145 5.76 -18.08 -1.02
C LEU A 145 4.62 -19.09 -0.92
N ALA A 146 4.72 -20.08 -0.05
CA ALA A 146 3.64 -21.06 0.21
C ALA A 146 2.36 -20.35 0.73
N ALA A 147 2.50 -19.30 1.53
CA ALA A 147 1.34 -18.51 1.99
C ALA A 147 0.56 -17.82 0.86
N LEU A 148 1.21 -17.61 -0.28
CA LEU A 148 0.60 -16.99 -1.47
C LEU A 148 -0.08 -18.01 -2.41
N GLU A 149 0.03 -19.31 -2.16
CA GLU A 149 -0.60 -20.35 -2.98
C GLU A 149 -2.09 -20.08 -3.18
N GLY A 150 -2.58 -20.33 -4.40
CA GLY A 150 -3.96 -20.04 -4.78
C GLY A 150 -4.26 -18.56 -5.05
N THR A 151 -3.26 -17.67 -4.98
CA THR A 151 -3.40 -16.26 -5.35
C THR A 151 -2.84 -15.97 -6.74
N PRO A 152 -3.28 -14.86 -7.39
CA PRO A 152 -2.68 -14.43 -8.66
C PRO A 152 -1.18 -14.15 -8.56
N TYR A 153 -0.69 -13.81 -7.38
CA TYR A 153 0.72 -13.48 -7.13
C TYR A 153 1.62 -14.72 -7.21
N ALA A 154 1.19 -15.83 -6.62
CA ALA A 154 1.91 -17.11 -6.75
C ALA A 154 1.98 -17.53 -8.23
N SER A 155 0.85 -17.48 -8.95
CA SER A 155 0.82 -17.77 -10.39
C SER A 155 1.71 -16.85 -11.22
N ALA A 156 1.84 -15.58 -10.84
CA ALA A 156 2.71 -14.63 -11.52
C ALA A 156 4.19 -14.97 -11.33
N ILE A 157 4.59 -15.30 -10.11
CA ILE A 157 5.95 -15.74 -9.79
C ILE A 157 6.28 -17.03 -10.55
N GLU A 158 5.40 -18.03 -10.50
CA GLU A 158 5.58 -19.31 -11.19
C GLU A 158 5.74 -19.13 -12.70
N LYS A 159 4.85 -18.37 -13.35
CA LYS A 159 4.90 -18.11 -14.79
C LYS A 159 6.14 -17.32 -15.24
N SER A 160 6.71 -16.53 -14.36
CA SER A 160 7.96 -15.81 -14.64
C SER A 160 9.19 -16.73 -14.61
N GLY A 161 9.08 -17.93 -14.06
CA GLY A 161 10.20 -18.82 -13.79
C GLY A 161 11.11 -18.35 -12.64
N ALA A 162 10.73 -17.31 -11.91
CA ALA A 162 11.52 -16.79 -10.80
C ALA A 162 11.56 -17.81 -9.64
N LYS A 163 12.77 -18.09 -9.16
CA LYS A 163 13.03 -18.98 -8.03
C LYS A 163 13.81 -18.24 -6.95
N TYR A 164 13.58 -18.63 -5.70
CA TYR A 164 14.39 -18.16 -4.59
C TYR A 164 15.58 -19.08 -4.36
N GLU A 165 16.74 -18.61 -4.74
CA GLU A 165 18.05 -19.30 -4.56
C GLU A 165 19.01 -18.40 -3.76
N GLY A 166 18.50 -17.78 -2.67
CA GLY A 166 19.28 -16.82 -1.88
C GLY A 166 19.24 -15.39 -2.41
N ASN A 167 18.64 -15.15 -3.58
CA ASN A 167 18.39 -13.82 -4.15
C ASN A 167 16.88 -13.59 -4.29
N ILE A 168 16.39 -12.54 -3.68
CA ILE A 168 14.96 -12.20 -3.67
C ILE A 168 14.54 -11.38 -4.89
N THR A 169 15.46 -10.69 -5.53
CA THR A 169 15.19 -9.73 -6.63
C THR A 169 14.33 -10.30 -7.75
N PRO A 170 14.54 -11.55 -8.25
CA PRO A 170 13.69 -12.12 -9.29
C PRO A 170 12.21 -12.24 -8.87
N LEU A 171 11.93 -12.56 -7.61
CA LEU A 171 10.57 -12.67 -7.09
C LEU A 171 9.88 -11.30 -7.05
N LEU A 172 10.61 -10.26 -6.59
CA LEU A 172 10.09 -8.90 -6.53
C LEU A 172 9.82 -8.35 -7.93
N ALA A 173 10.71 -8.61 -8.88
CA ALA A 173 10.55 -8.22 -10.29
C ALA A 173 9.33 -8.91 -10.94
N ALA A 174 9.08 -10.19 -10.64
CA ALA A 174 7.92 -10.91 -11.14
C ALA A 174 6.60 -10.31 -10.67
N LEU A 175 6.53 -9.84 -9.41
CA LEU A 175 5.37 -9.15 -8.86
C LEU A 175 5.13 -7.78 -9.50
N ASP A 176 6.20 -7.03 -9.75
CA ASP A 176 6.12 -5.75 -10.45
C ASP A 176 5.66 -5.94 -11.91
N ASP A 177 6.23 -6.91 -12.63
CA ASP A 177 5.83 -7.24 -14.00
C ASP A 177 4.35 -7.66 -14.11
N TYR A 178 3.88 -8.47 -13.14
CA TYR A 178 2.47 -8.82 -13.03
C TYR A 178 1.58 -7.57 -12.93
N TYR A 179 1.92 -6.63 -12.04
CA TYR A 179 1.15 -5.40 -11.86
C TYR A 179 1.11 -4.55 -13.12
N TYR A 180 2.27 -4.34 -13.76
CA TYR A 180 2.35 -3.52 -14.98
C TYR A 180 1.57 -4.14 -16.14
N LYS A 181 1.68 -5.45 -16.35
CA LYS A 181 0.89 -6.16 -17.38
C LYS A 181 -0.61 -6.04 -17.13
N LYS A 182 -1.04 -6.20 -15.89
CA LYS A 182 -2.43 -6.05 -15.50
C LYS A 182 -2.96 -4.64 -15.77
N MET A 183 -2.20 -3.61 -15.38
CA MET A 183 -2.57 -2.22 -15.62
C MET A 183 -2.63 -1.87 -17.11
N GLN A 184 -1.70 -2.38 -17.92
CA GLN A 184 -1.75 -2.22 -19.38
C GLN A 184 -2.98 -2.88 -20.00
N GLN A 185 -3.37 -4.06 -19.53
CA GLN A 185 -4.59 -4.73 -20.00
C GLN A 185 -5.83 -3.92 -19.64
N MET A 186 -5.90 -3.39 -18.43
CA MET A 186 -7.01 -2.56 -18.00
C MET A 186 -7.12 -1.26 -18.81
N ALA A 187 -6.00 -0.58 -19.07
CA ALA A 187 -5.99 0.62 -19.88
C ALA A 187 -6.62 0.39 -21.27
N LYS A 188 -6.37 -0.78 -21.88
CA LYS A 188 -6.97 -1.18 -23.17
C LYS A 188 -8.48 -1.44 -23.09
N GLN A 189 -9.00 -1.87 -21.93
CA GLN A 189 -10.42 -2.15 -21.73
C GLN A 189 -11.26 -0.88 -21.50
N PHE A 190 -10.64 0.21 -21.06
CA PHE A 190 -11.30 1.47 -20.73
C PHE A 190 -10.72 2.65 -21.53
N PRO A 191 -11.01 2.75 -22.85
CA PRO A 191 -10.35 3.75 -23.73
C PRO A 191 -10.55 5.21 -23.27
N GLY A 192 -11.65 5.53 -22.61
CA GLY A 192 -11.90 6.88 -22.08
C GLY A 192 -11.04 7.24 -20.87
N GLU A 193 -10.56 6.25 -20.12
CA GLU A 193 -9.72 6.39 -18.91
C GLU A 193 -8.26 6.02 -19.18
N GLU A 194 -7.96 5.47 -20.35
CA GLU A 194 -6.64 4.97 -20.74
C GLU A 194 -5.54 6.01 -20.49
N ARG A 195 -5.78 7.25 -20.89
CA ARG A 195 -4.80 8.34 -20.75
C ARG A 195 -4.49 8.65 -19.28
N ALA A 196 -5.49 8.62 -18.42
CA ALA A 196 -5.32 8.85 -16.98
C ALA A 196 -4.58 7.69 -16.32
N MET A 197 -4.91 6.44 -16.68
CA MET A 197 -4.27 5.24 -16.17
C MET A 197 -2.81 5.13 -16.64
N LEU A 198 -2.54 5.41 -17.91
CA LEU A 198 -1.17 5.41 -18.46
C LEU A 198 -0.32 6.53 -17.84
N LYS A 199 -0.88 7.71 -17.59
CA LYS A 199 -0.19 8.79 -16.89
C LYS A 199 0.15 8.41 -15.45
N MET A 200 -0.76 7.73 -14.76
CA MET A 200 -0.53 7.23 -13.42
C MET A 200 0.55 6.13 -13.41
N LEU A 201 0.50 5.17 -14.34
CA LEU A 201 1.54 4.15 -14.52
C LEU A 201 2.91 4.77 -14.76
N LYS A 202 2.99 5.75 -15.67
CA LYS A 202 4.23 6.45 -15.95
C LYS A 202 4.79 7.10 -14.69
N SER A 203 3.98 7.83 -13.90
CA SER A 203 4.44 8.46 -12.67
C SER A 203 4.92 7.46 -11.62
N VAL A 204 4.33 6.25 -11.57
CA VAL A 204 4.78 5.17 -10.69
C VAL A 204 6.12 4.59 -11.12
N ILE A 205 6.32 4.42 -12.44
CA ILE A 205 7.58 3.94 -13.01
C ILE A 205 8.68 4.98 -12.80
N ASP A 206 8.40 6.24 -13.11
CA ASP A 206 9.35 7.34 -12.93
C ASP A 206 9.80 7.47 -11.46
N ALA A 207 8.87 7.33 -10.50
CA ALA A 207 9.18 7.36 -9.07
C ALA A 207 10.01 6.17 -8.56
N LYS A 208 10.05 5.03 -9.29
CA LYS A 208 10.90 3.88 -8.95
C LYS A 208 12.28 3.95 -9.59
N ASN A 209 12.46 4.81 -10.60
CA ASN A 209 13.73 4.96 -11.32
C ASN A 209 14.58 6.14 -10.79
N ILE A 210 14.11 6.85 -9.76
CA ILE A 210 14.84 7.87 -9.00
C ILE A 210 15.43 7.23 -7.74
#